data_5ec3eb73a40d27d06a22e3ac7651bfd9
#
_entry.id   5ec3eb73a40d27d06a22e3ac7651bfd9
#
_cell.length_a   1.000
_cell.length_b   1.000
_cell.length_c   1.000
_cell.angle_alpha   90.00
_cell.angle_beta   90.00
_cell.angle_gamma   90.00
#
_symmetry.space_group_name_H-M   'P 1'
#
loop_
_entity.id
_entity.type
_entity.pdbx_description
1 polymer ?
#
loop_
_entity_poly.entity_id
_entity_poly.type
_entity_poly.pdbx_seq_one_letter_code
_entity_poly.pdbx_strand_id
1 'polypeptide(L)'
;MLIFADEWRNYPVTLVAENNVTEGFIAGRLTRELLAGVPDLASRTVMTCGPAPYMDWVEQEVKALGVTRFFKEKFFTPVAEAATSGLKFTKLQPAREFYAPVGTTLLEALESNNVPVVAACRAGVCGCCKTKVVSGEYTVSSTMTLTDAEIAEGYVLACSCHPQGDLVLA
;
A
#
# COMPACT_ATOMS: atom_id res chain seq x y z
N MET A 1 -2.87 -22.85 3.81
CA MET A 1 -4.11 -22.91 4.63
C MET A 1 -5.00 -21.75 4.19
N LEU A 2 -6.24 -22.03 3.80
CA LEU A 2 -7.20 -20.99 3.43
C LEU A 2 -7.83 -20.42 4.72
N ILE A 3 -7.67 -19.13 4.97
CA ILE A 3 -8.25 -18.44 6.11
C ILE A 3 -9.76 -18.29 5.82
N PHE A 4 -10.61 -18.51 6.82
CA PHE A 4 -12.07 -18.43 6.72
C PHE A 4 -12.68 -19.41 5.69
N ALA A 5 -12.12 -20.61 5.55
CA ALA A 5 -12.59 -21.60 4.56
C ALA A 5 -14.07 -21.97 4.73
N ASP A 6 -14.58 -22.01 5.96
CA ASP A 6 -15.96 -22.37 6.25
C ASP A 6 -16.92 -21.20 5.92
N GLU A 7 -16.48 -19.97 6.15
CA GLU A 7 -17.25 -18.77 5.79
C GLU A 7 -17.38 -18.61 4.26
N TRP A 8 -16.33 -18.91 3.49
CA TRP A 8 -16.35 -18.81 2.04
C TRP A 8 -17.41 -19.71 1.39
N ARG A 9 -17.75 -20.84 2.02
CA ARG A 9 -18.78 -21.76 1.51
C ARG A 9 -20.19 -21.15 1.44
N ASN A 10 -20.42 -20.08 2.18
CA ASN A 10 -21.70 -19.38 2.22
C ASN A 10 -21.84 -18.34 1.11
N TYR A 11 -20.83 -18.15 0.28
CA TYR A 11 -20.79 -17.15 -0.78
C TYR A 11 -20.47 -17.79 -2.14
N PRO A 12 -20.94 -17.20 -3.25
CA PRO A 12 -20.60 -17.66 -4.59
C PRO A 12 -19.15 -17.27 -4.94
N VAL A 13 -18.19 -18.03 -4.45
CA VAL A 13 -16.75 -17.79 -4.67
C VAL A 13 -16.19 -18.77 -5.68
N THR A 14 -15.25 -18.32 -6.51
CA THR A 14 -14.39 -19.13 -7.37
C THR A 14 -12.99 -19.08 -6.84
N LEU A 15 -12.45 -20.22 -6.43
CA LEU A 15 -11.09 -20.33 -5.89
C LEU A 15 -10.14 -20.74 -7.01
N VAL A 16 -9.06 -19.98 -7.19
CA VAL A 16 -8.01 -20.25 -8.19
C VAL A 16 -6.67 -20.30 -7.47
N ALA A 17 -5.85 -21.33 -7.76
CA ALA A 17 -4.53 -21.49 -7.16
C ALA A 17 -3.49 -22.00 -8.16
N GLU A 18 -2.31 -21.38 -8.18
CA GLU A 18 -1.18 -21.79 -9.03
C GLU A 18 -0.50 -23.05 -8.49
N ASN A 19 -0.37 -23.16 -7.17
CA ASN A 19 0.32 -24.25 -6.49
C ASN A 19 -0.56 -24.82 -5.38
N ASN A 20 -0.27 -26.06 -4.98
CA ASN A 20 -0.99 -26.73 -3.89
C ASN A 20 -2.51 -26.75 -4.12
N VAL A 21 -2.91 -27.06 -5.35
CA VAL A 21 -4.32 -27.15 -5.75
C VAL A 21 -4.98 -28.27 -4.98
N THR A 22 -6.04 -27.97 -4.24
CA THR A 22 -6.86 -28.92 -3.50
C THR A 22 -8.26 -28.97 -4.10
N GLU A 23 -9.08 -29.92 -3.65
CA GLU A 23 -10.46 -30.04 -4.10
C GLU A 23 -11.22 -28.72 -3.93
N GLY A 24 -11.97 -28.32 -4.96
CA GLY A 24 -12.72 -27.05 -5.00
C GLY A 24 -11.96 -25.85 -5.57
N PHE A 25 -10.68 -26.03 -5.98
CA PHE A 25 -9.90 -24.99 -6.64
C PHE A 25 -9.76 -25.25 -8.14
N ILE A 26 -9.79 -24.17 -8.91
CA ILE A 26 -9.34 -24.17 -10.30
C ILE A 26 -7.82 -24.04 -10.31
N ALA A 27 -7.13 -24.94 -11.02
CA ALA A 27 -5.67 -24.88 -11.15
C ALA A 27 -5.24 -23.75 -12.08
N GLY A 28 -4.22 -22.98 -11.69
CA GLY A 28 -3.63 -21.92 -12.49
C GLY A 28 -3.89 -20.53 -11.94
N ARG A 29 -3.91 -19.55 -12.84
CA ARG A 29 -4.16 -18.11 -12.53
C ARG A 29 -5.57 -17.72 -12.96
N LEU A 30 -6.01 -16.57 -12.46
CA LEU A 30 -7.20 -15.93 -13.02
C LEU A 30 -6.97 -15.66 -14.51
N THR A 31 -7.96 -16.02 -15.34
CA THR A 31 -7.90 -15.84 -16.79
C THR A 31 -9.04 -14.96 -17.29
N ARG A 32 -8.90 -14.45 -18.52
CA ARG A 32 -9.96 -13.69 -19.19
C ARG A 32 -11.25 -14.51 -19.35
N GLU A 33 -11.13 -15.81 -19.62
CA GLU A 33 -12.28 -16.71 -19.78
C GLU A 33 -13.06 -16.84 -18.46
N LEU A 34 -12.36 -16.93 -17.32
CA LEU A 34 -12.98 -16.95 -16.00
C LEU A 34 -13.71 -15.62 -15.71
N LEU A 35 -13.11 -14.49 -16.08
CA LEU A 35 -13.77 -13.18 -15.95
C LEU A 35 -14.97 -13.06 -16.86
N ALA A 36 -14.85 -13.47 -18.12
CA ALA A 36 -15.96 -13.46 -19.09
C ALA A 36 -17.12 -14.38 -18.71
N GLY A 37 -16.82 -15.44 -17.95
CA GLY A 37 -17.85 -16.35 -17.41
C GLY A 37 -18.67 -15.77 -16.25
N VAL A 38 -18.31 -14.60 -15.70
CA VAL A 38 -19.11 -13.95 -14.63
C VAL A 38 -20.37 -13.35 -15.23
N PRO A 39 -21.58 -13.79 -14.79
CA PRO A 39 -22.84 -13.26 -15.31
C PRO A 39 -22.95 -11.75 -15.11
N ASP A 40 -23.39 -11.04 -16.14
CA ASP A 40 -23.65 -9.58 -16.12
C ASP A 40 -22.42 -8.73 -15.68
N LEU A 41 -21.20 -9.20 -15.94
CA LEU A 41 -19.97 -8.55 -15.48
C LEU A 41 -19.92 -7.06 -15.83
N ALA A 42 -20.32 -6.69 -17.05
CA ALA A 42 -20.29 -5.29 -17.52
C ALA A 42 -21.14 -4.34 -16.67
N SER A 43 -22.22 -4.83 -16.05
CA SER A 43 -23.11 -4.03 -15.19
C SER A 43 -22.62 -3.96 -13.74
N ARG A 44 -21.65 -4.79 -13.35
CA ARG A 44 -21.16 -4.88 -11.97
C ARG A 44 -20.14 -3.81 -11.65
N THR A 45 -20.00 -3.54 -10.36
CA THR A 45 -18.82 -2.87 -9.80
C THR A 45 -17.77 -3.93 -9.52
N VAL A 46 -16.59 -3.79 -10.12
CA VAL A 46 -15.47 -4.68 -9.90
C VAL A 46 -14.48 -4.00 -8.95
N MET A 47 -14.09 -4.73 -7.93
CA MET A 47 -13.07 -4.30 -6.97
C MET A 47 -11.93 -5.30 -6.99
N THR A 48 -10.70 -4.83 -6.98
CA THR A 48 -9.50 -5.69 -6.96
C THR A 48 -8.50 -5.22 -5.94
N CYS A 49 -7.80 -6.19 -5.39
CA CYS A 49 -6.73 -6.01 -4.42
C CYS A 49 -5.63 -7.04 -4.72
N GLY A 50 -4.38 -6.65 -4.64
CA GLY A 50 -3.24 -7.53 -4.88
C GLY A 50 -2.01 -6.79 -5.41
N PRO A 51 -1.00 -7.52 -5.92
CA PRO A 51 0.17 -6.91 -6.55
C PRO A 51 -0.20 -6.00 -7.72
N ALA A 52 0.52 -4.88 -7.89
CA ALA A 52 0.20 -3.89 -8.91
C ALA A 52 0.06 -4.49 -10.33
N PRO A 53 0.97 -5.35 -10.82
CA PRO A 53 0.83 -5.95 -12.14
C PRO A 53 -0.44 -6.79 -12.31
N TYR A 54 -0.88 -7.48 -11.24
CA TYR A 54 -2.13 -8.24 -11.25
C TYR A 54 -3.34 -7.31 -11.35
N MET A 55 -3.39 -6.27 -10.52
CA MET A 55 -4.51 -5.31 -10.54
C MET A 55 -4.61 -4.56 -11.87
N ASP A 56 -3.48 -4.21 -12.48
CA ASP A 56 -3.43 -3.54 -13.78
C ASP A 56 -3.92 -4.47 -14.90
N TRP A 57 -3.52 -5.74 -14.85
CA TRP A 57 -4.02 -6.75 -15.78
C TRP A 57 -5.53 -6.96 -15.62
N VAL A 58 -6.04 -7.13 -14.39
CA VAL A 58 -7.49 -7.27 -14.14
C VAL A 58 -8.25 -6.07 -14.67
N GLU A 59 -7.77 -4.84 -14.39
CA GLU A 59 -8.41 -3.62 -14.90
C GLU A 59 -8.52 -3.61 -16.43
N GLN A 60 -7.43 -3.96 -17.10
CA GLN A 60 -7.41 -4.01 -18.57
C GLN A 60 -8.41 -5.02 -19.11
N GLU A 61 -8.45 -6.23 -18.55
CA GLU A 61 -9.35 -7.29 -18.99
C GLU A 61 -10.83 -6.95 -18.73
N VAL A 62 -11.18 -6.48 -17.53
CA VAL A 62 -12.58 -6.19 -17.22
C VAL A 62 -13.10 -4.98 -17.98
N LYS A 63 -12.26 -3.97 -18.25
CA LYS A 63 -12.63 -2.84 -19.14
C LYS A 63 -12.88 -3.31 -20.57
N ALA A 64 -12.06 -4.22 -21.08
CA ALA A 64 -12.26 -4.84 -22.40
C ALA A 64 -13.55 -5.68 -22.46
N LEU A 65 -14.05 -6.18 -21.31
CA LEU A 65 -15.33 -6.88 -21.16
C LEU A 65 -16.51 -5.94 -20.84
N GLY A 66 -16.31 -4.61 -20.92
CA GLY A 66 -17.36 -3.61 -20.80
C GLY A 66 -17.62 -3.07 -19.39
N VAL A 67 -16.78 -3.42 -18.39
CA VAL A 67 -16.92 -2.88 -17.03
C VAL A 67 -16.53 -1.39 -17.01
N THR A 68 -17.43 -0.56 -16.50
CA THR A 68 -17.25 0.89 -16.36
C THR A 68 -16.93 1.31 -14.93
N ARG A 69 -17.29 0.51 -13.93
CA ARG A 69 -17.06 0.78 -12.51
C ARG A 69 -16.00 -0.17 -11.97
N PHE A 70 -14.78 0.32 -11.84
CA PHE A 70 -13.62 -0.45 -11.38
C PHE A 70 -12.88 0.30 -10.29
N PHE A 71 -12.55 -0.39 -9.19
CA PHE A 71 -11.82 0.13 -8.05
C PHE A 71 -10.65 -0.77 -7.70
N LYS A 72 -9.50 -0.15 -7.37
CA LYS A 72 -8.29 -0.84 -6.88
C LYS A 72 -8.00 -0.41 -5.45
N GLU A 73 -7.73 -1.37 -4.58
CA GLU A 73 -7.13 -1.08 -3.30
C GLU A 73 -5.62 -1.28 -3.39
N LYS A 74 -4.87 -0.18 -3.32
CA LYS A 74 -3.41 -0.21 -3.39
C LYS A 74 -2.84 -0.27 -1.99
N PHE A 75 -2.19 -1.38 -1.65
CA PHE A 75 -1.43 -1.52 -0.39
C PHE A 75 0.02 -1.05 -0.52
N PHE A 76 0.48 -0.81 -1.73
CA PHE A 76 1.84 -0.37 -2.00
C PHE A 76 1.79 0.82 -2.95
N THR A 77 2.36 1.92 -2.53
CA THR A 77 2.78 2.96 -3.46
C THR A 77 4.03 2.43 -4.16
N PRO A 78 4.17 2.53 -5.49
CA PRO A 78 5.42 2.21 -6.15
C PRO A 78 6.55 2.98 -5.46
N VAL A 79 7.62 2.29 -5.08
CA VAL A 79 8.82 2.95 -4.58
C VAL A 79 9.33 3.79 -5.75
N ALA A 80 9.20 5.10 -5.66
CA ALA A 80 9.80 6.02 -6.62
C ALA A 80 11.32 5.79 -6.59
N GLU A 81 11.97 5.83 -7.75
CA GLU A 81 13.43 5.84 -7.78
C GLU A 81 13.94 6.97 -6.90
N ALA A 82 15.06 6.72 -6.20
CA ALA A 82 15.63 7.72 -5.30
C ALA A 82 15.85 9.05 -6.04
N ALA A 83 15.19 10.08 -5.58
CA ALA A 83 15.29 11.40 -6.20
C ALA A 83 16.68 11.98 -5.96
N THR A 84 17.25 12.60 -6.97
CA THR A 84 18.52 13.34 -6.87
C THR A 84 18.28 14.81 -6.49
N SER A 85 17.03 15.25 -6.46
CA SER A 85 16.61 16.60 -6.07
C SER A 85 15.22 16.55 -5.43
N GLY A 86 14.92 17.50 -4.56
CA GLY A 86 13.66 17.58 -3.82
C GLY A 86 13.90 18.01 -2.38
N LEU A 87 13.05 17.56 -1.47
CA LEU A 87 13.24 17.79 -0.04
C LEU A 87 14.39 16.93 0.48
N LYS A 88 15.25 17.53 1.29
CA LYS A 88 16.39 16.86 1.93
C LYS A 88 15.97 16.26 3.26
N PHE A 89 16.37 15.03 3.47
CA PHE A 89 16.20 14.31 4.73
C PHE A 89 17.59 14.02 5.32
N THR A 90 17.76 14.37 6.58
CA THR A 90 18.98 14.05 7.34
C THR A 90 18.62 13.11 8.48
N LYS A 91 19.07 11.86 8.41
CA LYS A 91 18.95 10.89 9.49
C LYS A 91 20.21 10.96 10.35
N LEU A 92 20.02 11.07 11.68
CA LEU A 92 21.14 11.22 12.62
C LEU A 92 21.78 9.88 12.96
N GLN A 93 21.00 8.79 13.07
CA GLN A 93 21.51 7.47 13.47
C GLN A 93 20.84 6.34 12.66
N PRO A 94 21.58 5.59 11.82
CA PRO A 94 22.93 5.92 11.33
C PRO A 94 22.91 7.18 10.47
N ALA A 95 23.97 7.97 10.54
CA ALA A 95 24.06 9.25 9.82
C ALA A 95 23.93 9.04 8.31
N ARG A 96 22.91 9.65 7.70
CA ARG A 96 22.64 9.53 6.27
C ARG A 96 21.83 10.74 5.78
N GLU A 97 22.17 11.21 4.59
CA GLU A 97 21.38 12.19 3.86
C GLU A 97 20.75 11.55 2.62
N PHE A 98 19.53 11.93 2.31
CA PHE A 98 18.81 11.47 1.13
C PHE A 98 17.77 12.50 0.69
N TYR A 99 17.23 12.33 -0.51
CA TYR A 99 16.26 13.24 -1.10
C TYR A 99 15.00 12.47 -1.51
N ALA A 100 13.85 13.17 -1.46
CA ALA A 100 12.61 12.65 -2.01
C ALA A 100 11.81 13.77 -2.68
N PRO A 101 10.96 13.45 -3.68
CA PRO A 101 10.11 14.43 -4.34
C PRO A 101 9.18 15.13 -3.35
N VAL A 102 8.87 16.39 -3.61
CA VAL A 102 7.82 17.12 -2.87
C VAL A 102 6.48 16.40 -3.06
N GLY A 103 5.71 16.28 -1.97
CA GLY A 103 4.39 15.64 -1.98
C GLY A 103 4.38 14.15 -1.65
N THR A 104 5.56 13.52 -1.48
CA THR A 104 5.64 12.14 -0.97
C THR A 104 5.45 12.11 0.55
N THR A 105 4.96 10.98 1.07
CA THR A 105 4.95 10.76 2.52
C THR A 105 6.36 10.48 3.04
N LEU A 106 6.57 10.68 4.34
CA LEU A 106 7.85 10.31 4.98
C LEU A 106 8.15 8.82 4.81
N LEU A 107 7.13 7.95 4.83
CA LEU A 107 7.32 6.52 4.60
C LEU A 107 7.86 6.24 3.19
N GLU A 108 7.26 6.84 2.17
CA GLU A 108 7.71 6.71 0.77
C GLU A 108 9.14 7.23 0.59
N ALA A 109 9.47 8.36 1.22
CA ALA A 109 10.82 8.92 1.20
C ALA A 109 11.85 7.98 1.81
N LEU A 110 11.53 7.32 2.95
CA LEU A 110 12.41 6.35 3.59
C LEU A 110 12.59 5.09 2.73
N GLU A 111 11.49 4.52 2.24
CA GLU A 111 11.51 3.29 1.43
C GLU A 111 12.25 3.46 0.11
N SER A 112 11.97 4.54 -0.64
CA SER A 112 12.62 4.81 -1.93
C SER A 112 14.14 5.00 -1.81
N ASN A 113 14.59 5.41 -0.64
CA ASN A 113 16.02 5.57 -0.34
C ASN A 113 16.62 4.38 0.41
N ASN A 114 15.91 3.25 0.53
CA ASN A 114 16.35 2.07 1.27
C ASN A 114 16.76 2.41 2.73
N VAL A 115 16.04 3.32 3.36
CA VAL A 115 16.19 3.61 4.80
C VAL A 115 15.27 2.66 5.56
N PRO A 116 15.78 1.81 6.47
CA PRO A 116 14.96 0.84 7.18
C PRO A 116 13.84 1.51 7.96
N VAL A 117 12.62 1.07 7.71
CA VAL A 117 11.40 1.46 8.42
C VAL A 117 10.44 0.28 8.44
N VAL A 118 9.80 0.05 9.58
CA VAL A 118 8.77 -0.99 9.68
C VAL A 118 7.42 -0.38 9.28
N ALA A 119 6.75 -0.95 8.29
CA ALA A 119 5.43 -0.52 7.86
C ALA A 119 4.50 -1.72 7.65
N ALA A 120 3.23 -1.57 8.04
CA ALA A 120 2.20 -2.60 7.84
C ALA A 120 0.96 -2.02 7.15
N CYS A 121 0.12 -1.26 7.84
CA CYS A 121 -1.16 -0.79 7.30
C CYS A 121 -1.05 0.34 6.27
N ARG A 122 -0.01 1.17 6.31
CA ARG A 122 0.21 2.36 5.46
C ARG A 122 -0.94 3.39 5.48
N ALA A 123 -1.81 3.30 6.46
CA ALA A 123 -3.02 4.11 6.61
C ALA A 123 -3.09 4.90 7.93
N GLY A 124 -1.97 4.95 8.68
CA GLY A 124 -1.90 5.71 9.94
C GLY A 124 -2.66 5.11 11.12
N VAL A 125 -2.97 3.79 11.09
CA VAL A 125 -3.83 3.16 12.10
C VAL A 125 -3.17 2.04 12.92
N CYS A 126 -1.96 1.55 12.55
CA CYS A 126 -1.32 0.43 13.26
C CYS A 126 -0.13 0.82 14.13
N GLY A 127 0.45 2.00 13.95
CA GLY A 127 1.60 2.46 14.72
C GLY A 127 2.96 1.89 14.32
N CYS A 128 3.03 0.94 13.38
CA CYS A 128 4.28 0.25 13.02
C CYS A 128 5.36 1.19 12.47
N CYS A 129 4.97 2.22 11.72
CA CYS A 129 5.89 3.14 11.06
C CYS A 129 6.24 4.38 11.91
N LYS A 130 6.21 4.25 13.24
CA LYS A 130 6.56 5.31 14.16
C LYS A 130 7.99 5.79 13.93
N THR A 131 8.16 7.07 13.66
CA THR A 131 9.45 7.70 13.34
C THR A 131 9.55 9.02 14.09
N LYS A 132 10.73 9.34 14.63
CA LYS A 132 10.96 10.61 15.34
C LYS A 132 11.52 11.65 14.38
N VAL A 133 10.81 12.76 14.24
CA VAL A 133 11.27 13.97 13.56
C VAL A 133 11.86 14.89 14.62
N VAL A 134 13.12 15.29 14.41
CA VAL A 134 13.87 16.17 15.31
C VAL A 134 13.62 17.63 14.95
N SER A 135 13.56 17.94 13.66
CA SER A 135 13.25 19.29 13.16
C SER A 135 12.76 19.27 11.72
N GLY A 136 12.10 20.33 11.31
CA GLY A 136 11.57 20.57 9.96
C GLY A 136 10.07 20.77 9.96
N GLU A 137 9.53 21.13 8.79
CA GLU A 137 8.11 21.41 8.61
C GLU A 137 7.40 20.21 7.98
N TYR A 138 6.30 19.80 8.57
CA TYR A 138 5.46 18.70 8.08
C TYR A 138 4.01 18.85 8.53
N THR A 139 3.11 18.16 7.85
CA THR A 139 1.73 17.95 8.27
C THR A 139 1.48 16.47 8.52
N VAL A 140 0.51 16.13 9.36
CA VAL A 140 0.12 14.74 9.63
C VAL A 140 -1.37 14.56 9.41
N SER A 141 -1.75 13.47 8.76
CA SER A 141 -3.16 13.11 8.52
C SER A 141 -3.72 12.16 9.60
N SER A 142 -2.86 11.51 10.38
CA SER A 142 -3.25 10.63 11.50
C SER A 142 -2.18 10.57 12.59
N THR A 143 -2.64 10.61 13.84
CA THR A 143 -1.85 10.37 15.05
C THR A 143 -2.45 9.26 15.92
N MET A 144 -3.36 8.46 15.36
CA MET A 144 -4.29 7.57 16.07
C MET A 144 -3.65 6.65 17.13
N THR A 145 -2.41 6.21 16.91
CA THR A 145 -1.70 5.28 17.81
C THR A 145 -0.53 5.93 18.55
N LEU A 146 -0.43 7.26 18.49
CA LEU A 146 0.56 8.01 19.24
C LEU A 146 -0.07 8.57 20.51
N THR A 147 0.69 8.54 21.60
CA THR A 147 0.35 9.25 22.84
C THR A 147 0.68 10.74 22.73
N ASP A 148 0.05 11.56 23.55
CA ASP A 148 0.36 13.01 23.59
C ASP A 148 1.84 13.28 23.91
N ALA A 149 2.46 12.46 24.75
CA ALA A 149 3.88 12.54 25.07
C ALA A 149 4.75 12.26 23.84
N GLU A 150 4.43 11.24 23.07
CA GLU A 150 5.16 10.91 21.83
C GLU A 150 5.00 12.01 20.78
N ILE A 151 3.80 12.58 20.63
CA ILE A 151 3.57 13.71 19.72
C ILE A 151 4.42 14.91 20.18
N ALA A 152 4.44 15.23 21.47
CA ALA A 152 5.25 16.30 22.01
C ALA A 152 6.76 16.08 21.84
N GLU A 153 7.21 14.82 21.81
CA GLU A 153 8.59 14.44 21.51
C GLU A 153 8.94 14.43 20.01
N GLY A 154 8.00 14.71 19.14
CA GLY A 154 8.19 14.74 17.69
C GLY A 154 8.03 13.39 16.99
N TYR A 155 7.39 12.39 17.61
CA TYR A 155 7.04 11.17 16.90
C TYR A 155 5.88 11.36 15.95
N VAL A 156 6.01 10.77 14.78
CA VAL A 156 4.98 10.72 13.73
C VAL A 156 4.79 9.30 13.22
N LEU A 157 3.65 9.04 12.59
CA LEU A 157 3.46 7.85 11.78
C LEU A 157 3.94 8.18 10.37
N ALA A 158 5.04 7.60 9.91
CA ALA A 158 5.69 7.98 8.66
C ALA A 158 4.75 7.90 7.45
N CYS A 159 3.80 6.95 7.44
CA CYS A 159 2.81 6.80 6.36
C CYS A 159 1.74 7.90 6.33
N SER A 160 1.60 8.69 7.39
CA SER A 160 0.66 9.81 7.50
C SER A 160 1.36 11.16 7.65
N CYS A 161 2.69 11.19 7.63
CA CYS A 161 3.51 12.40 7.70
C CYS A 161 3.83 12.88 6.29
N HIS A 162 3.48 14.12 6.00
CA HIS A 162 3.70 14.81 4.73
C HIS A 162 4.70 15.94 4.94
N PRO A 163 5.97 15.75 4.56
CA PRO A 163 7.00 16.78 4.65
C PRO A 163 6.64 18.01 3.81
N GLN A 164 6.81 19.19 4.39
CA GLN A 164 6.60 20.49 3.72
C GLN A 164 7.93 21.20 3.46
N GLY A 165 9.00 20.73 4.07
CA GLY A 165 10.36 21.23 3.95
C GLY A 165 11.36 20.12 4.29
N ASP A 166 12.64 20.48 4.38
CA ASP A 166 13.71 19.55 4.78
C ASP A 166 13.46 19.04 6.20
N LEU A 167 13.70 17.75 6.43
CA LEU A 167 13.48 17.11 7.73
C LEU A 167 14.77 16.54 8.31
N VAL A 168 14.90 16.65 9.63
CA VAL A 168 15.92 15.93 10.41
C VAL A 168 15.23 14.83 11.21
N LEU A 169 15.70 13.59 11.06
CA LEU A 169 15.18 12.38 11.70
C LEU A 169 16.18 11.84 12.72
N ALA A 170 15.70 11.28 13.82
CA ALA A 170 16.53 10.63 14.83
C ALA A 170 17.18 9.34 14.30
#